data_02ecf2bbdd476ec29e03f8263864e3e6
#
_entry.id   02ecf2bbdd476ec29e03f8263864e3e6
#
_cell.length_a   1.000
_cell.length_b   1.000
_cell.length_c   1.000
_cell.angle_alpha   90.00
_cell.angle_beta   90.00
_cell.angle_gamma   90.00
#
_symmetry.space_group_name_H-M   'P 1'
#
loop_
_entity.id
_entity.type
_entity.pdbx_description
1 polymer ?
#
loop_
_entity_poly.entity_id
_entity_poly.type
_entity_poly.pdbx_seq_one_letter_code
_entity_poly.pdbx_strand_id
1 'polypeptide(L)'
;MDLHLRQLSKRYTGVAALDGVDLHVEAGELVALLGPSGSGKTTLLRVIAGLLHPDAGQVLFGRDDATRLSLRERNVGFVFQHYALFKHMTVAENIAFGLRSRPRSRRPDKATIKRRVEELLGLIQLPGFGDRYPEQLSGGQKQRVALARALAIDPTVLLLDEPFGALDAKVRVELRRWLRQLHERTGQTTLFVTHDQEEALELADRIVVLREGRIEQVGTPDEIYSDPASAYVFDFIGRANVLEGEVRGGRFHLPGHARTFSADGVPEGAARLYARAHDVAPGEGDEGIAARVVAAHRLADRITLELHVQGQARPVELDFAATPGLTTPAPGIELRLVPLRYRVYSSGG
;
A
#
# COMPACT_ATOMS: atom_id res chain seq x y z
N MET A 1 -6.19 11.70 16.79
CA MET A 1 -6.35 13.12 16.30
C MET A 1 -6.38 13.06 14.80
N ASP A 2 -7.31 13.77 14.16
CA ASP A 2 -7.48 13.79 12.71
C ASP A 2 -6.37 14.54 12.02
N LEU A 3 -6.00 14.10 10.83
CA LEU A 3 -5.05 14.78 9.96
C LEU A 3 -5.78 15.24 8.70
N HIS A 4 -5.69 16.54 8.39
CA HIS A 4 -6.22 17.08 7.14
C HIS A 4 -5.10 17.70 6.31
N LEU A 5 -5.02 17.28 5.06
CA LEU A 5 -4.16 17.86 4.05
C LEU A 5 -5.05 18.60 3.06
N ARG A 6 -4.75 19.87 2.78
CA ARG A 6 -5.54 20.70 1.88
C ARG A 6 -4.67 21.26 0.78
N GLN A 7 -4.93 20.89 -0.46
CA GLN A 7 -4.29 21.39 -1.67
C GLN A 7 -2.76 21.40 -1.59
N LEU A 8 -2.16 20.34 -0.98
CA LEU A 8 -0.73 20.24 -0.80
C LEU A 8 -0.01 20.10 -2.14
N SER A 9 0.92 21.02 -2.39
CA SER A 9 1.77 20.99 -3.58
C SER A 9 3.24 21.13 -3.21
N LYS A 10 4.10 20.39 -3.93
CA LYS A 10 5.56 20.43 -3.78
C LYS A 10 6.24 20.19 -5.12
N ARG A 11 7.17 21.07 -5.48
CA ARG A 11 7.95 20.96 -6.72
C ARG A 11 9.43 20.83 -6.43
N TYR A 12 10.13 20.04 -7.25
CA TYR A 12 11.59 19.96 -7.28
C TYR A 12 12.06 20.20 -8.71
N THR A 13 12.92 21.20 -8.93
CA THR A 13 13.52 21.48 -10.24
C THR A 13 12.52 21.38 -11.41
N GLY A 14 11.31 21.94 -11.22
CA GLY A 14 10.26 21.97 -12.23
C GLY A 14 9.30 20.76 -12.22
N VAL A 15 9.64 19.67 -11.58
CA VAL A 15 8.79 18.47 -11.46
C VAL A 15 7.88 18.59 -10.24
N ALA A 16 6.58 18.41 -10.43
CA ALA A 16 5.62 18.36 -9.32
C ALA A 16 5.69 17.00 -8.64
N ALA A 17 6.26 16.97 -7.42
CA ALA A 17 6.27 15.77 -6.59
C ALA A 17 4.95 15.60 -5.82
N LEU A 18 4.24 16.70 -5.54
CA LEU A 18 2.85 16.74 -5.05
C LEU A 18 2.13 17.84 -5.82
N ASP A 19 0.89 17.57 -6.24
CA ASP A 19 0.10 18.48 -7.06
C ASP A 19 -1.36 18.52 -6.56
N GLY A 20 -1.64 19.46 -5.66
CA GLY A 20 -2.99 19.70 -5.12
C GLY A 20 -3.55 18.51 -4.31
N VAL A 21 -2.74 17.88 -3.46
CA VAL A 21 -3.17 16.72 -2.67
C VAL A 21 -4.12 17.13 -1.56
N ASP A 22 -5.33 16.58 -1.57
CA ASP A 22 -6.32 16.64 -0.50
C ASP A 22 -6.47 15.26 0.14
N LEU A 23 -6.34 15.16 1.46
CA LEU A 23 -6.52 13.91 2.19
C LEU A 23 -7.03 14.19 3.61
N HIS A 24 -8.01 13.42 4.03
CA HIS A 24 -8.45 13.36 5.42
C HIS A 24 -8.14 11.97 5.99
N VAL A 25 -7.49 11.92 7.14
CA VAL A 25 -7.21 10.70 7.92
C VAL A 25 -7.87 10.86 9.28
N GLU A 26 -8.70 9.90 9.63
CA GLU A 26 -9.43 9.93 10.91
C GLU A 26 -8.52 9.58 12.10
N ALA A 27 -8.93 10.00 13.29
CA ALA A 27 -8.20 9.66 14.52
C ALA A 27 -8.19 8.14 14.73
N GLY A 28 -7.01 7.58 14.93
CA GLY A 28 -6.84 6.14 15.15
C GLY A 28 -6.85 5.29 13.88
N GLU A 29 -6.83 5.88 12.70
CA GLU A 29 -6.83 5.16 11.43
C GLU A 29 -5.41 4.75 11.02
N LEU A 30 -5.28 3.57 10.41
CA LEU A 30 -4.05 3.07 9.80
C LEU A 30 -4.14 3.19 8.27
N VAL A 31 -3.44 4.16 7.70
CA VAL A 31 -3.52 4.49 6.27
C VAL A 31 -2.24 4.11 5.54
N ALA A 32 -2.39 3.37 4.43
CA ALA A 32 -1.30 3.09 3.52
C ALA A 32 -1.20 4.13 2.40
N LEU A 33 -0.02 4.69 2.18
CA LEU A 33 0.30 5.47 0.99
C LEU A 33 0.97 4.54 -0.02
N LEU A 34 0.25 4.18 -1.08
CA LEU A 34 0.65 3.19 -2.07
C LEU A 34 0.84 3.85 -3.45
N GLY A 35 1.80 3.39 -4.23
CA GLY A 35 2.08 3.92 -5.57
C GLY A 35 3.47 3.54 -6.07
N PRO A 36 3.79 3.73 -7.35
CA PRO A 36 5.10 3.43 -7.92
C PRO A 36 6.19 4.34 -7.37
N SER A 37 7.44 4.01 -7.64
CA SER A 37 8.57 4.88 -7.32
C SER A 37 8.40 6.25 -7.99
N GLY A 38 8.66 7.32 -7.24
CA GLY A 38 8.50 8.69 -7.75
C GLY A 38 7.06 9.24 -7.70
N SER A 39 6.06 8.51 -7.23
CA SER A 39 4.66 9.00 -7.15
C SER A 39 4.40 10.07 -6.07
N GLY A 40 5.39 10.41 -5.24
CA GLY A 40 5.26 11.47 -4.22
C GLY A 40 5.05 10.99 -2.78
N LYS A 41 4.93 9.69 -2.52
CA LYS A 41 4.64 9.11 -1.17
C LYS A 41 5.57 9.61 -0.07
N THR A 42 6.88 9.41 -0.24
CA THR A 42 7.88 9.85 0.75
C THR A 42 7.91 11.38 0.88
N THR A 43 7.66 12.12 -0.21
CA THR A 43 7.53 13.58 -0.16
C THR A 43 6.32 13.98 0.69
N LEU A 44 5.16 13.35 0.47
CA LEU A 44 3.96 13.59 1.25
C LEU A 44 4.19 13.28 2.73
N LEU A 45 4.78 12.12 3.04
CA LEU A 45 5.09 11.74 4.41
C LEU A 45 6.02 12.74 5.11
N ARG A 46 7.06 13.24 4.40
CA ARG A 46 7.99 14.25 4.92
C ARG A 46 7.34 15.62 5.10
N VAL A 47 6.40 16.01 4.24
CA VAL A 47 5.62 17.24 4.41
C VAL A 47 4.73 17.14 5.65
N ILE A 48 4.03 16.01 5.83
CA ILE A 48 3.23 15.76 7.04
C ILE A 48 4.11 15.82 8.30
N ALA A 49 5.30 15.25 8.24
CA ALA A 49 6.25 15.25 9.37
C ALA A 49 6.81 16.64 9.71
N GLY A 50 6.77 17.61 8.81
CA GLY A 50 7.47 18.89 8.96
C GLY A 50 8.98 18.80 8.72
N LEU A 51 9.42 17.73 8.05
CA LEU A 51 10.79 17.57 7.54
C LEU A 51 11.00 18.31 6.22
N LEU A 52 9.89 18.64 5.54
CA LEU A 52 9.86 19.35 4.30
C LEU A 52 8.69 20.34 4.32
N HIS A 53 8.91 21.57 3.86
CA HIS A 53 7.84 22.55 3.71
C HIS A 53 7.17 22.39 2.33
N PRO A 54 5.82 22.39 2.27
CA PRO A 54 5.11 22.44 1.01
C PRO A 54 5.30 23.81 0.35
N ASP A 55 5.12 23.88 -0.95
CA ASP A 55 5.14 25.14 -1.71
C ASP A 55 3.77 25.84 -1.68
N ALA A 56 2.69 25.04 -1.55
CA ALA A 56 1.33 25.51 -1.35
C ALA A 56 0.51 24.50 -0.54
N GLY A 57 -0.62 24.94 0.01
CA GLY A 57 -1.54 24.12 0.77
C GLY A 57 -1.25 24.11 2.27
N GLN A 58 -1.99 23.28 3.00
CA GLN A 58 -1.97 23.23 4.46
C GLN A 58 -1.94 21.82 5.01
N VAL A 59 -1.24 21.64 6.15
CA VAL A 59 -1.26 20.44 7.00
C VAL A 59 -1.90 20.83 8.33
N LEU A 60 -3.03 20.21 8.66
CA LEU A 60 -3.73 20.47 9.92
C LEU A 60 -3.78 19.19 10.77
N PHE A 61 -3.50 19.33 12.06
CA PHE A 61 -3.76 18.31 13.08
C PHE A 61 -5.00 18.74 13.88
N GLY A 62 -6.12 18.08 13.63
CA GLY A 62 -7.43 18.54 14.07
C GLY A 62 -7.75 19.91 13.45
N ARG A 63 -7.79 20.95 14.29
CA ARG A 63 -8.04 22.35 13.84
C ARG A 63 -6.78 23.20 13.77
N ASP A 64 -5.65 22.67 14.23
CA ASP A 64 -4.40 23.42 14.34
C ASP A 64 -3.59 23.36 13.05
N ASP A 65 -3.26 24.51 12.48
CA ASP A 65 -2.39 24.59 11.29
C ASP A 65 -0.93 24.34 11.70
N ALA A 66 -0.43 23.18 11.28
CA ALA A 66 0.94 22.76 11.52
C ALA A 66 1.86 22.99 10.32
N THR A 67 1.41 23.63 9.25
CA THR A 67 2.13 23.73 7.98
C THR A 67 3.56 24.23 8.12
N ARG A 68 3.78 25.21 8.99
CA ARG A 68 5.10 25.84 9.25
C ARG A 68 5.80 25.31 10.50
N LEU A 69 5.16 24.44 11.28
CA LEU A 69 5.75 23.84 12.47
C LEU A 69 6.81 22.81 12.09
N SER A 70 7.90 22.77 12.83
CA SER A 70 8.94 21.75 12.71
C SER A 70 8.44 20.39 13.23
N LEU A 71 9.12 19.30 12.87
CA LEU A 71 8.84 17.94 13.35
C LEU A 71 8.67 17.87 14.88
N ARG A 72 9.52 18.60 15.60
CA ARG A 72 9.48 18.63 17.07
C ARG A 72 8.22 19.31 17.61
N GLU A 73 7.79 20.40 16.97
CA GLU A 73 6.60 21.15 17.39
C GLU A 73 5.32 20.38 17.01
N ARG A 74 5.32 19.64 15.90
CA ARG A 74 4.19 18.78 15.48
C ARG A 74 4.00 17.57 16.39
N ASN A 75 5.00 17.20 17.20
CA ASN A 75 5.00 15.99 18.03
C ASN A 75 4.66 14.73 17.26
N VAL A 76 5.26 14.53 16.09
CA VAL A 76 5.05 13.33 15.25
C VAL A 76 6.16 12.29 15.52
N GLY A 77 5.77 11.01 15.51
CA GLY A 77 6.71 9.90 15.52
C GLY A 77 7.09 9.53 14.10
N PHE A 78 8.37 9.53 13.76
CA PHE A 78 8.84 9.19 12.41
C PHE A 78 9.79 8.00 12.44
N VAL A 79 9.51 6.99 11.61
CA VAL A 79 10.39 5.84 11.39
C VAL A 79 10.89 5.89 9.95
N PHE A 80 12.21 6.00 9.80
CA PHE A 80 12.88 6.05 8.50
C PHE A 80 13.09 4.65 7.93
N GLN A 81 13.17 4.53 6.61
CA GLN A 81 13.38 3.29 5.87
C GLN A 81 14.58 2.45 6.36
N HIS A 82 15.65 3.08 6.80
CA HIS A 82 16.84 2.41 7.35
C HIS A 82 16.91 2.47 8.89
N TYR A 83 15.74 2.57 9.55
CA TYR A 83 15.56 2.60 11.01
C TYR A 83 16.24 3.80 11.72
N ALA A 84 17.34 4.32 11.21
CA ALA A 84 18.12 5.44 11.74
C ALA A 84 18.39 5.34 13.26
N LEU A 85 18.69 4.14 13.77
CA LEU A 85 19.10 3.94 15.17
C LEU A 85 20.50 4.52 15.41
N PHE A 86 20.69 5.13 16.57
CA PHE A 86 22.00 5.63 17.01
C PHE A 86 22.86 4.43 17.42
N LYS A 87 23.87 4.10 16.60
CA LYS A 87 24.71 2.91 16.77
C LYS A 87 25.51 2.90 18.07
N HIS A 88 25.88 4.09 18.57
CA HIS A 88 26.65 4.28 19.81
C HIS A 88 25.79 4.31 21.08
N MET A 89 24.49 4.16 20.96
CA MET A 89 23.53 4.12 22.07
C MET A 89 22.94 2.73 22.20
N THR A 90 22.66 2.32 23.42
CA THR A 90 21.90 1.10 23.70
C THR A 90 20.46 1.20 23.20
N VAL A 91 19.73 0.08 23.20
CA VAL A 91 18.30 0.03 22.87
C VAL A 91 17.50 0.96 23.81
N ALA A 92 17.74 0.87 25.11
CA ALA A 92 17.07 1.72 26.09
C ALA A 92 17.35 3.22 25.86
N GLU A 93 18.59 3.55 25.50
CA GLU A 93 18.98 4.94 25.20
C GLU A 93 18.37 5.44 23.89
N ASN A 94 18.30 4.61 22.86
CA ASN A 94 17.60 4.93 21.62
C ASN A 94 16.12 5.25 21.89
N ILE A 95 15.42 4.40 22.64
CA ILE A 95 14.01 4.61 22.99
C ILE A 95 13.83 5.87 23.83
N ALA A 96 14.71 6.10 24.82
CA ALA A 96 14.64 7.25 25.70
C ALA A 96 15.04 8.58 25.03
N PHE A 97 15.67 8.55 23.85
CA PHE A 97 16.30 9.71 23.22
C PHE A 97 15.35 10.90 23.08
N GLY A 98 14.17 10.69 22.54
CA GLY A 98 13.18 11.76 22.34
C GLY A 98 12.74 12.41 23.66
N LEU A 99 12.53 11.60 24.71
CA LEU A 99 12.17 12.10 26.04
C LEU A 99 13.30 12.89 26.68
N ARG A 100 14.55 12.41 26.59
CA ARG A 100 15.73 13.08 27.11
C ARG A 100 16.05 14.40 26.39
N SER A 101 15.68 14.52 25.12
CA SER A 101 15.89 15.69 24.27
C SER A 101 14.89 16.82 24.52
N ARG A 102 13.84 16.59 25.32
CA ARG A 102 12.89 17.64 25.71
C ARG A 102 13.59 18.75 26.53
N PRO A 103 13.13 20.02 26.45
CA PRO A 103 13.58 21.08 27.33
C PRO A 103 13.46 20.66 28.80
N ARG A 104 14.35 21.15 29.67
CA ARG A 104 14.38 20.76 31.08
C ARG A 104 13.02 20.91 31.77
N SER A 105 12.24 21.94 31.42
CA SER A 105 10.90 22.20 31.98
C SER A 105 9.82 21.16 31.55
N ARG A 106 10.04 20.44 30.47
CA ARG A 106 9.10 19.42 29.95
C ARG A 106 9.67 17.99 29.93
N ARG A 107 10.92 17.83 30.45
CA ARG A 107 11.58 16.52 30.49
C ARG A 107 11.10 15.74 31.71
N PRO A 108 10.56 14.51 31.52
CA PRO A 108 10.23 13.63 32.63
C PRO A 108 11.50 13.31 33.46
N ASP A 109 11.32 12.98 34.73
CA ASP A 109 12.41 12.48 35.58
C ASP A 109 12.95 11.13 35.09
N LYS A 110 14.12 10.75 35.63
CA LYS A 110 14.81 9.52 35.23
C LYS A 110 13.99 8.25 35.50
N ALA A 111 13.21 8.20 36.57
CA ALA A 111 12.42 7.05 36.95
C ALA A 111 11.24 6.86 35.96
N THR A 112 10.57 7.96 35.62
CA THR A 112 9.49 7.98 34.61
C THR A 112 10.00 7.57 33.22
N ILE A 113 11.17 8.07 32.79
CA ILE A 113 11.78 7.66 31.52
C ILE A 113 12.11 6.15 31.54
N LYS A 114 12.70 5.63 32.63
CA LYS A 114 13.03 4.21 32.76
C LYS A 114 11.77 3.35 32.66
N ARG A 115 10.72 3.67 33.42
CA ARG A 115 9.44 2.95 33.36
C ARG A 115 8.86 2.95 31.93
N ARG A 116 8.85 4.11 31.25
CA ARG A 116 8.35 4.21 29.87
C ARG A 116 9.14 3.35 28.90
N VAL A 117 10.46 3.26 29.04
CA VAL A 117 11.32 2.40 28.22
C VAL A 117 10.98 0.93 28.46
N GLU A 118 10.80 0.52 29.72
CA GLU A 118 10.43 -0.86 30.08
C GLU A 118 9.04 -1.24 29.52
N GLU A 119 8.05 -0.36 29.63
CA GLU A 119 6.72 -0.51 29.02
C GLU A 119 6.82 -0.71 27.51
N LEU A 120 7.61 0.14 26.83
CA LEU A 120 7.78 0.05 25.38
C LEU A 120 8.55 -1.21 24.97
N LEU A 121 9.57 -1.62 25.71
CA LEU A 121 10.26 -2.90 25.47
C LEU A 121 9.31 -4.09 25.58
N GLY A 122 8.40 -4.06 26.55
CA GLY A 122 7.31 -5.05 26.64
C GLY A 122 6.36 -5.00 25.46
N LEU A 123 5.95 -3.78 25.05
CA LEU A 123 5.03 -3.55 23.93
C LEU A 123 5.59 -4.06 22.59
N ILE A 124 6.88 -3.85 22.34
CA ILE A 124 7.57 -4.33 21.13
C ILE A 124 8.08 -5.77 21.22
N GLN A 125 7.73 -6.50 22.29
CA GLN A 125 8.12 -7.89 22.53
C GLN A 125 9.64 -8.12 22.60
N LEU A 126 10.38 -7.18 23.19
CA LEU A 126 11.82 -7.26 23.41
C LEU A 126 12.20 -7.00 24.90
N PRO A 127 11.52 -7.67 25.88
CA PRO A 127 11.90 -7.49 27.28
C PRO A 127 13.35 -7.95 27.50
N GLY A 128 14.10 -7.19 28.32
CA GLY A 128 15.50 -7.48 28.60
C GLY A 128 16.52 -7.09 27.53
N PHE A 129 16.09 -6.47 26.42
CA PHE A 129 17.01 -6.01 25.38
C PHE A 129 17.57 -4.60 25.60
N GLY A 130 17.24 -3.96 26.71
CA GLY A 130 17.59 -2.56 26.99
C GLY A 130 19.06 -2.21 26.86
N ASP A 131 19.95 -3.11 27.31
CA ASP A 131 21.39 -2.90 27.32
C ASP A 131 22.11 -3.32 26.02
N ARG A 132 21.40 -3.89 25.06
CA ARG A 132 21.98 -4.27 23.77
C ARG A 132 22.19 -3.05 22.88
N TYR A 133 23.15 -3.17 21.96
CA TYR A 133 23.40 -2.18 20.92
C TYR A 133 22.71 -2.59 19.62
N PRO A 134 22.41 -1.62 18.72
CA PRO A 134 21.75 -1.92 17.44
C PRO A 134 22.45 -3.00 16.58
N GLU A 135 23.77 -3.12 16.69
CA GLU A 135 24.55 -4.13 15.93
C GLU A 135 24.24 -5.57 16.37
N GLN A 136 23.77 -5.75 17.59
CA GLN A 136 23.40 -7.04 18.18
C GLN A 136 21.95 -7.44 17.87
N LEU A 137 21.23 -6.68 17.03
CA LEU A 137 19.82 -6.90 16.71
C LEU A 137 19.64 -7.37 15.27
N SER A 138 18.66 -8.25 15.05
CA SER A 138 18.16 -8.58 13.71
C SER A 138 17.47 -7.38 13.06
N GLY A 139 17.22 -7.43 11.74
CA GLY A 139 16.51 -6.37 11.02
C GLY A 139 15.12 -6.07 11.62
N GLY A 140 14.31 -7.09 11.86
CA GLY A 140 12.99 -6.93 12.49
C GLY A 140 13.06 -6.39 13.93
N GLN A 141 14.09 -6.77 14.71
CA GLN A 141 14.29 -6.20 16.05
C GLN A 141 14.68 -4.71 15.97
N LYS A 142 15.55 -4.32 15.02
CA LYS A 142 15.89 -2.91 14.77
C LYS A 142 14.65 -2.08 14.42
N GLN A 143 13.77 -2.63 13.58
CA GLN A 143 12.51 -2.00 13.21
C GLN A 143 11.62 -1.77 14.43
N ARG A 144 11.42 -2.80 15.25
CA ARG A 144 10.62 -2.69 16.49
C ARG A 144 11.19 -1.63 17.45
N VAL A 145 12.50 -1.58 17.60
CA VAL A 145 13.17 -0.54 18.43
C VAL A 145 12.98 0.87 17.87
N ALA A 146 13.09 1.04 16.53
CA ALA A 146 12.83 2.32 15.88
C ALA A 146 11.39 2.80 16.10
N LEU A 147 10.43 1.87 16.06
CA LEU A 147 9.03 2.13 16.34
C LEU A 147 8.81 2.53 17.81
N ALA A 148 9.40 1.78 18.76
CA ALA A 148 9.34 2.12 20.19
C ALA A 148 9.93 3.50 20.46
N ARG A 149 11.03 3.88 19.81
CA ARG A 149 11.61 5.22 19.88
C ARG A 149 10.63 6.30 19.39
N ALA A 150 9.92 6.03 18.28
CA ALA A 150 8.92 6.95 17.76
C ALA A 150 7.72 7.10 18.69
N LEU A 151 7.26 5.99 19.30
CA LEU A 151 6.15 5.97 20.25
C LEU A 151 6.50 6.54 21.64
N ALA A 152 7.78 6.60 21.98
CA ALA A 152 8.21 7.05 23.33
C ALA A 152 7.75 8.46 23.67
N ILE A 153 7.63 9.33 22.69
CA ILE A 153 7.24 10.73 22.87
C ILE A 153 5.73 10.96 22.93
N ASP A 154 4.92 9.90 22.87
CA ASP A 154 3.46 9.95 22.74
C ASP A 154 3.05 10.85 21.55
N PRO A 155 3.35 10.41 20.30
CA PRO A 155 3.19 11.26 19.13
C PRO A 155 1.70 11.48 18.78
N THR A 156 1.40 12.59 18.13
CA THR A 156 0.07 12.89 17.59
C THR A 156 -0.27 11.93 16.45
N VAL A 157 0.70 11.68 15.56
CA VAL A 157 0.61 10.79 14.41
C VAL A 157 1.91 10.01 14.28
N LEU A 158 1.82 8.75 13.88
CA LEU A 158 2.96 7.88 13.58
C LEU A 158 3.15 7.79 12.07
N LEU A 159 4.35 8.07 11.59
CA LEU A 159 4.70 8.10 10.17
C LEU A 159 5.81 7.07 9.89
N LEU A 160 5.56 6.14 8.98
CA LEU A 160 6.48 5.04 8.68
C LEU A 160 6.87 5.07 7.20
N ASP A 161 8.16 5.30 6.92
CA ASP A 161 8.69 5.34 5.56
C ASP A 161 9.25 3.97 5.18
N GLU A 162 8.54 3.20 4.35
CA GLU A 162 8.84 1.82 3.91
C GLU A 162 9.28 0.88 5.05
N PRO A 163 8.40 0.66 6.05
CA PRO A 163 8.81 -0.04 7.28
C PRO A 163 9.22 -1.50 7.07
N PHE A 164 8.92 -2.12 5.92
CA PHE A 164 9.19 -3.54 5.66
C PHE A 164 10.24 -3.78 4.58
N GLY A 165 10.75 -2.73 3.91
CA GLY A 165 11.54 -2.84 2.68
C GLY A 165 12.88 -3.57 2.80
N ALA A 166 13.52 -3.61 3.99
CA ALA A 166 14.84 -4.19 4.19
C ALA A 166 14.82 -5.58 4.88
N LEU A 167 13.66 -6.27 4.86
CA LEU A 167 13.46 -7.52 5.60
C LEU A 167 13.24 -8.70 4.65
N ASP A 168 13.63 -9.91 5.10
CA ASP A 168 13.28 -11.15 4.42
C ASP A 168 11.77 -11.43 4.49
N ALA A 169 11.26 -12.26 3.57
CA ALA A 169 9.83 -12.51 3.40
C ALA A 169 9.15 -13.01 4.68
N LYS A 170 9.78 -13.91 5.44
CA LYS A 170 9.20 -14.48 6.68
C LYS A 170 9.09 -13.43 7.78
N VAL A 171 10.18 -12.69 8.01
CA VAL A 171 10.20 -11.60 9.00
C VAL A 171 9.22 -10.49 8.64
N ARG A 172 9.04 -10.20 7.35
CA ARG A 172 8.08 -9.22 6.85
C ARG A 172 6.64 -9.59 7.23
N VAL A 173 6.22 -10.84 7.00
CA VAL A 173 4.89 -11.33 7.38
C VAL A 173 4.66 -11.23 8.90
N GLU A 174 5.64 -11.67 9.69
CA GLU A 174 5.55 -11.61 11.16
C GLU A 174 5.44 -10.14 11.64
N LEU A 175 6.21 -9.23 11.03
CA LEU A 175 6.24 -7.82 11.41
C LEU A 175 4.95 -7.09 11.00
N ARG A 176 4.35 -7.42 9.84
CA ARG A 176 3.05 -6.87 9.41
C ARG A 176 1.97 -7.21 10.44
N ARG A 177 1.85 -8.50 10.80
CA ARG A 177 0.87 -8.95 11.82
C ARG A 177 1.10 -8.28 13.16
N TRP A 178 2.35 -8.18 13.58
CA TRP A 178 2.69 -7.50 14.83
C TRP A 178 2.36 -6.00 14.79
N LEU A 179 2.62 -5.29 13.68
CA LEU A 179 2.27 -3.87 13.53
C LEU A 179 0.77 -3.65 13.58
N ARG A 180 -0.03 -4.54 12.96
CA ARG A 180 -1.50 -4.49 13.05
C ARG A 180 -1.97 -4.63 14.50
N GLN A 181 -1.47 -5.61 15.22
CA GLN A 181 -1.77 -5.82 16.66
C GLN A 181 -1.35 -4.61 17.52
N LEU A 182 -0.18 -4.04 17.23
CA LEU A 182 0.28 -2.84 17.92
C LEU A 182 -0.66 -1.66 17.69
N HIS A 183 -1.07 -1.45 16.42
CA HIS A 183 -2.01 -0.41 16.06
C HIS A 183 -3.35 -0.58 16.80
N GLU A 184 -3.93 -1.78 16.79
CA GLU A 184 -5.19 -2.11 17.50
C GLU A 184 -5.10 -1.85 19.02
N ARG A 185 -3.94 -2.13 19.62
CA ARG A 185 -3.71 -1.90 21.06
C ARG A 185 -3.50 -0.44 21.42
N THR A 186 -2.93 0.35 20.52
CA THR A 186 -2.55 1.75 20.80
C THR A 186 -3.57 2.77 20.30
N GLY A 187 -4.37 2.42 19.29
CA GLY A 187 -5.29 3.36 18.62
C GLY A 187 -4.57 4.57 18.01
N GLN A 188 -3.27 4.41 17.67
CA GLN A 188 -2.45 5.51 17.18
C GLN A 188 -2.74 5.80 15.71
N THR A 189 -3.13 7.03 15.36
CA THR A 189 -3.24 7.44 13.95
C THR A 189 -1.90 7.20 13.26
N THR A 190 -1.89 6.37 12.21
CA THR A 190 -0.66 5.90 11.58
C THR A 190 -0.75 6.02 10.07
N LEU A 191 0.27 6.60 9.44
CA LEU A 191 0.45 6.54 7.98
C LEU A 191 1.74 5.80 7.67
N PHE A 192 1.67 4.86 6.72
CA PHE A 192 2.88 4.19 6.24
C PHE A 192 2.98 4.23 4.72
N VAL A 193 4.20 4.37 4.23
CA VAL A 193 4.53 4.30 2.81
C VAL A 193 4.92 2.88 2.47
N THR A 194 4.39 2.36 1.38
CA THR A 194 4.84 1.11 0.78
C THR A 194 4.72 1.15 -0.74
N HIS A 195 5.49 0.32 -1.42
CA HIS A 195 5.32 -0.02 -2.83
C HIS A 195 4.78 -1.45 -3.01
N ASP A 196 4.62 -2.18 -1.92
CA ASP A 196 4.10 -3.55 -1.89
C ASP A 196 2.58 -3.51 -1.67
N GLN A 197 1.84 -4.06 -2.65
CA GLN A 197 0.38 -4.08 -2.64
C GLN A 197 -0.17 -4.99 -1.53
N GLU A 198 0.48 -6.13 -1.27
CA GLU A 198 0.07 -7.05 -0.21
C GLU A 198 0.17 -6.39 1.16
N GLU A 199 1.22 -5.60 1.40
CA GLU A 199 1.37 -4.86 2.65
C GLU A 199 0.22 -3.88 2.87
N ALA A 200 -0.18 -3.14 1.82
CA ALA A 200 -1.27 -2.19 1.91
C ALA A 200 -2.61 -2.90 2.12
N LEU A 201 -2.89 -3.95 1.33
CA LEU A 201 -4.16 -4.69 1.38
C LEU A 201 -4.36 -5.46 2.69
N GLU A 202 -3.29 -6.02 3.29
CA GLU A 202 -3.39 -6.80 4.54
C GLU A 202 -3.41 -5.92 5.80
N LEU A 203 -2.80 -4.74 5.75
CA LEU A 203 -2.51 -3.99 6.97
C LEU A 203 -3.39 -2.78 7.17
N ALA A 204 -3.72 -2.04 6.10
CA ALA A 204 -4.37 -0.74 6.20
C ALA A 204 -5.88 -0.82 6.44
N ASP A 205 -6.43 0.15 7.16
CA ASP A 205 -7.87 0.41 7.21
C ASP A 205 -8.31 1.11 5.93
N ARG A 206 -7.47 2.02 5.40
CA ARG A 206 -7.65 2.68 4.10
C ARG A 206 -6.34 2.79 3.34
N ILE A 207 -6.47 2.75 2.01
CA ILE A 207 -5.35 2.88 1.07
C ILE A 207 -5.53 4.16 0.26
N VAL A 208 -4.46 4.91 0.13
CA VAL A 208 -4.35 6.09 -0.74
C VAL A 208 -3.41 5.71 -1.89
N VAL A 209 -3.96 5.56 -3.09
CA VAL A 209 -3.18 5.29 -4.30
C VAL A 209 -2.71 6.60 -4.88
N LEU A 210 -1.39 6.78 -4.95
CA LEU A 210 -0.74 7.98 -5.53
C LEU A 210 -0.13 7.67 -6.89
N ARG A 211 -0.34 8.59 -7.83
CA ARG A 211 0.30 8.60 -9.14
C ARG A 211 0.71 10.03 -9.50
N GLU A 212 1.96 10.21 -9.92
CA GLU A 212 2.47 11.50 -10.43
C GLU A 212 2.15 12.71 -9.53
N GLY A 213 2.24 12.52 -8.20
CA GLY A 213 1.99 13.57 -7.21
C GLY A 213 0.52 13.83 -6.90
N ARG A 214 -0.42 13.07 -7.46
CA ARG A 214 -1.86 13.19 -7.23
C ARG A 214 -2.43 11.93 -6.60
N ILE A 215 -3.57 12.06 -5.95
CA ILE A 215 -4.35 10.93 -5.45
C ILE A 215 -5.25 10.42 -6.59
N GLU A 216 -5.09 9.16 -6.97
CA GLU A 216 -5.94 8.46 -7.94
C GLU A 216 -7.21 7.91 -7.29
N GLN A 217 -7.04 7.28 -6.11
CA GLN A 217 -8.17 6.72 -5.36
C GLN A 217 -7.83 6.67 -3.88
N VAL A 218 -8.86 6.83 -3.04
CA VAL A 218 -8.83 6.56 -1.59
C VAL A 218 -9.99 5.63 -1.27
N GLY A 219 -9.74 4.56 -0.55
CA GLY A 219 -10.78 3.59 -0.16
C GLY A 219 -10.26 2.53 0.78
N THR A 220 -11.14 1.69 1.27
CA THR A 220 -10.78 0.46 2.00
C THR A 220 -10.02 -0.50 1.07
N PRO A 221 -9.27 -1.47 1.60
CA PRO A 221 -8.63 -2.51 0.80
C PRO A 221 -9.59 -3.20 -0.18
N ASP A 222 -10.82 -3.48 0.26
CA ASP A 222 -11.84 -4.14 -0.56
C ASP A 222 -12.33 -3.22 -1.69
N GLU A 223 -12.59 -1.93 -1.42
CA GLU A 223 -12.98 -0.96 -2.45
C GLU A 223 -11.89 -0.77 -3.50
N ILE A 224 -10.62 -0.63 -3.08
CA ILE A 224 -9.48 -0.46 -3.98
C ILE A 224 -9.30 -1.67 -4.90
N TYR A 225 -9.53 -2.88 -4.37
CA TYR A 225 -9.37 -4.13 -5.11
C TYR A 225 -10.58 -4.45 -6.00
N SER A 226 -11.80 -4.31 -5.48
CA SER A 226 -13.05 -4.76 -6.12
C SER A 226 -13.71 -3.68 -6.98
N ASP A 227 -13.51 -2.39 -6.64
CA ASP A 227 -14.09 -1.23 -7.34
C ASP A 227 -13.04 -0.16 -7.68
N PRO A 228 -12.00 -0.51 -8.47
CA PRO A 228 -10.96 0.44 -8.87
C PRO A 228 -11.53 1.59 -9.71
N ALA A 229 -11.20 2.81 -9.32
CA ALA A 229 -11.73 4.04 -9.94
C ALA A 229 -11.23 4.27 -11.37
N SER A 230 -10.08 3.67 -11.75
CA SER A 230 -9.48 3.84 -13.07
C SER A 230 -8.80 2.56 -13.54
N ALA A 231 -8.56 2.49 -14.86
CA ALA A 231 -7.74 1.44 -15.47
C ALA A 231 -6.35 1.34 -14.83
N TYR A 232 -5.80 2.49 -14.45
CA TYR A 232 -4.51 2.55 -13.75
C TYR A 232 -4.56 1.83 -12.39
N VAL A 233 -5.56 2.14 -11.56
CA VAL A 233 -5.70 1.48 -10.24
C VAL A 233 -5.94 -0.01 -10.42
N PHE A 234 -6.78 -0.41 -11.39
CA PHE A 234 -7.00 -1.81 -11.69
C PHE A 234 -5.72 -2.56 -12.05
N ASP A 235 -4.91 -2.01 -12.96
CA ASP A 235 -3.64 -2.62 -13.41
C ASP A 235 -2.57 -2.57 -12.31
N PHE A 236 -2.54 -1.49 -11.55
CA PHE A 236 -1.57 -1.30 -10.47
C PHE A 236 -1.83 -2.21 -9.26
N ILE A 237 -3.09 -2.53 -8.92
CA ILE A 237 -3.46 -3.39 -7.79
C ILE A 237 -3.69 -4.82 -8.27
N GLY A 238 -2.65 -5.66 -8.18
CA GLY A 238 -2.70 -7.05 -8.59
C GLY A 238 -2.58 -7.25 -10.11
N ARG A 239 -2.57 -8.52 -10.53
CA ARG A 239 -2.46 -8.88 -11.94
C ARG A 239 -3.80 -8.70 -12.65
N ALA A 240 -3.78 -8.05 -13.80
CA ALA A 240 -4.95 -7.80 -14.62
C ALA A 240 -4.81 -8.47 -15.99
N ASN A 241 -5.85 -9.20 -16.40
CA ASN A 241 -6.08 -9.53 -17.80
C ASN A 241 -6.67 -8.31 -18.49
N VAL A 242 -6.12 -7.94 -19.64
CA VAL A 242 -6.56 -6.79 -20.43
C VAL A 242 -6.93 -7.27 -21.83
N LEU A 243 -8.17 -7.06 -22.23
CA LEU A 243 -8.68 -7.35 -23.56
C LEU A 243 -9.01 -6.04 -24.27
N GLU A 244 -8.40 -5.83 -25.44
CA GLU A 244 -8.63 -4.64 -26.26
C GLU A 244 -9.84 -4.82 -27.17
N GLY A 245 -10.71 -3.82 -27.21
CA GLY A 245 -11.93 -3.83 -27.99
C GLY A 245 -12.55 -2.45 -28.12
N GLU A 246 -13.86 -2.42 -28.33
CA GLU A 246 -14.59 -1.16 -28.47
C GLU A 246 -15.97 -1.24 -27.82
N VAL A 247 -16.47 -0.11 -27.36
CA VAL A 247 -17.84 0.06 -26.85
C VAL A 247 -18.72 0.56 -27.97
N ARG A 248 -19.83 -0.15 -28.19
CA ARG A 248 -20.91 0.23 -29.12
C ARG A 248 -22.26 -0.11 -28.48
N GLY A 249 -23.18 0.85 -28.43
CA GLY A 249 -24.51 0.65 -27.84
C GLY A 249 -24.47 0.20 -26.38
N GLY A 250 -23.54 0.76 -25.57
CA GLY A 250 -23.38 0.40 -24.17
C GLY A 250 -22.80 -1.00 -23.91
N ARG A 251 -22.25 -1.64 -24.94
CA ARG A 251 -21.65 -2.98 -24.85
C ARG A 251 -20.22 -2.99 -25.38
N PHE A 252 -19.36 -3.69 -24.67
CA PHE A 252 -17.98 -3.93 -25.10
C PHE A 252 -17.95 -5.10 -26.10
N HIS A 253 -17.34 -4.89 -27.24
CA HIS A 253 -17.16 -5.84 -28.34
C HIS A 253 -15.68 -6.20 -28.45
N LEU A 254 -15.39 -7.49 -28.40
CA LEU A 254 -14.06 -8.03 -28.63
C LEU A 254 -13.91 -8.42 -30.09
N PRO A 255 -12.91 -7.92 -30.83
CA PRO A 255 -12.71 -8.25 -32.23
C PRO A 255 -12.60 -9.76 -32.48
N GLY A 256 -13.36 -10.27 -33.47
CA GLY A 256 -13.37 -11.70 -33.79
C GLY A 256 -14.21 -12.59 -32.88
N HIS A 257 -14.93 -12.03 -31.92
CA HIS A 257 -15.77 -12.76 -30.97
C HIS A 257 -17.22 -12.25 -31.01
N ALA A 258 -18.18 -13.18 -30.96
CA ALA A 258 -19.61 -12.84 -30.99
C ALA A 258 -20.12 -12.36 -29.61
N ARG A 259 -19.47 -12.80 -28.52
CA ARG A 259 -19.88 -12.44 -27.16
C ARG A 259 -19.57 -10.97 -26.88
N THR A 260 -20.51 -10.28 -26.28
CA THR A 260 -20.36 -8.89 -25.83
C THR A 260 -20.54 -8.81 -24.32
N PHE A 261 -20.00 -7.75 -23.72
CA PHE A 261 -20.02 -7.52 -22.28
C PHE A 261 -20.70 -6.19 -21.98
N SER A 262 -21.37 -6.06 -20.84
CA SER A 262 -21.94 -4.77 -20.44
C SER A 262 -20.81 -3.76 -20.23
N ALA A 263 -21.05 -2.51 -20.71
CA ALA A 263 -20.13 -1.37 -20.59
C ALA A 263 -20.93 -0.10 -20.26
N ASP A 264 -21.89 -0.23 -19.36
CA ASP A 264 -22.79 0.86 -18.96
C ASP A 264 -21.98 2.04 -18.41
N GLY A 265 -22.28 3.24 -18.93
CA GLY A 265 -21.58 4.49 -18.55
C GLY A 265 -20.20 4.68 -19.17
N VAL A 266 -19.69 3.73 -19.97
CA VAL A 266 -18.43 3.88 -20.69
C VAL A 266 -18.69 4.55 -22.04
N PRO A 267 -17.93 5.59 -22.42
CA PRO A 267 -18.06 6.25 -23.71
C PRO A 267 -17.88 5.30 -24.91
N GLU A 268 -18.60 5.56 -25.99
CA GLU A 268 -18.44 4.87 -27.27
C GLU A 268 -17.00 5.00 -27.81
N GLY A 269 -16.50 3.93 -28.45
CA GLY A 269 -15.18 3.89 -29.09
C GLY A 269 -14.22 2.90 -28.47
N ALA A 270 -12.91 3.10 -28.70
CA ALA A 270 -11.88 2.21 -28.23
C ALA A 270 -11.88 2.08 -26.70
N ALA A 271 -11.89 0.83 -26.23
CA ALA A 271 -11.99 0.52 -24.80
C ALA A 271 -11.20 -0.75 -24.46
N ARG A 272 -10.99 -0.96 -23.17
CA ARG A 272 -10.34 -2.16 -22.63
C ARG A 272 -11.20 -2.78 -21.55
N LEU A 273 -11.35 -4.10 -21.61
CA LEU A 273 -11.96 -4.90 -20.57
C LEU A 273 -10.85 -5.45 -19.66
N TYR A 274 -11.00 -5.24 -18.36
CA TYR A 274 -10.09 -5.69 -17.33
C TYR A 274 -10.77 -6.78 -16.48
N ALA A 275 -10.07 -7.89 -16.24
CA ALA A 275 -10.52 -8.97 -15.36
C ALA A 275 -9.34 -9.54 -14.58
N ARG A 276 -9.56 -9.95 -13.31
CA ARG A 276 -8.53 -10.68 -12.54
C ARG A 276 -8.41 -12.11 -13.08
N ALA A 277 -7.23 -12.72 -12.93
CA ALA A 277 -7.00 -14.09 -13.38
C ALA A 277 -7.95 -15.11 -12.73
N HIS A 278 -8.32 -14.91 -11.46
CA HIS A 278 -9.27 -15.75 -10.72
C HIS A 278 -10.76 -15.40 -10.97
N ASP A 279 -11.05 -14.26 -11.60
CA ASP A 279 -12.40 -13.86 -12.02
C ASP A 279 -12.71 -14.30 -13.47
N VAL A 280 -11.79 -15.03 -14.09
CA VAL A 280 -12.02 -15.68 -15.39
C VAL A 280 -12.23 -17.17 -15.14
N ALA A 281 -13.26 -17.75 -15.74
CA ALA A 281 -13.55 -19.17 -15.64
C ALA A 281 -13.52 -19.85 -17.02
N PRO A 282 -13.26 -21.17 -17.10
CA PRO A 282 -13.53 -21.94 -18.30
C PRO A 282 -15.03 -21.90 -18.63
N GLY A 283 -15.37 -21.61 -19.89
CA GLY A 283 -16.75 -21.64 -20.39
C GLY A 283 -17.13 -23.04 -20.89
N GLU A 284 -18.42 -23.33 -20.88
CA GLU A 284 -18.97 -24.57 -21.43
C GLU A 284 -19.48 -24.35 -22.86
N GLY A 285 -19.32 -25.36 -23.72
CA GLY A 285 -19.80 -25.32 -25.10
C GLY A 285 -19.22 -24.19 -25.92
N ASP A 286 -20.07 -23.48 -26.67
CA ASP A 286 -19.68 -22.32 -27.51
C ASP A 286 -19.72 -20.98 -26.78
N GLU A 287 -20.05 -20.97 -25.50
CA GLU A 287 -20.08 -19.74 -24.70
C GLU A 287 -18.67 -19.30 -24.27
N GLY A 288 -18.39 -18.05 -24.51
CA GLY A 288 -17.14 -17.41 -24.04
C GLY A 288 -16.20 -16.98 -25.15
N ILE A 289 -15.05 -16.47 -24.72
CA ILE A 289 -13.96 -16.00 -25.59
C ILE A 289 -13.09 -17.20 -25.93
N ALA A 290 -12.91 -17.49 -27.24
CA ALA A 290 -12.03 -18.57 -27.69
C ALA A 290 -10.56 -18.22 -27.37
N ALA A 291 -9.87 -19.13 -26.70
CA ALA A 291 -8.49 -18.97 -26.33
C ALA A 291 -7.73 -20.29 -26.44
N ARG A 292 -6.43 -20.24 -26.72
CA ARG A 292 -5.55 -21.40 -26.84
C ARG A 292 -4.51 -21.39 -25.72
N VAL A 293 -4.34 -22.50 -25.02
CA VAL A 293 -3.33 -22.67 -23.99
C VAL A 293 -1.93 -22.51 -24.61
N VAL A 294 -1.16 -21.58 -24.10
CA VAL A 294 0.24 -21.34 -24.46
C VAL A 294 1.18 -22.01 -23.46
N ALA A 295 0.91 -21.81 -22.18
CA ALA A 295 1.67 -22.40 -21.10
C ALA A 295 0.75 -22.71 -19.90
N ALA A 296 1.21 -23.62 -19.07
CA ALA A 296 0.50 -23.99 -17.84
C ALA A 296 1.53 -24.20 -16.71
N HIS A 297 1.35 -23.49 -15.61
CA HIS A 297 2.22 -23.54 -14.44
C HIS A 297 1.45 -24.06 -13.25
N ARG A 298 1.97 -25.10 -12.59
CA ARG A 298 1.42 -25.59 -11.33
C ARG A 298 2.31 -25.18 -10.18
N LEU A 299 1.76 -24.45 -9.24
CA LEU A 299 2.44 -24.02 -8.02
C LEU A 299 1.62 -24.49 -6.81
N ALA A 300 2.08 -25.58 -6.17
CA ALA A 300 1.46 -26.17 -4.99
C ALA A 300 -0.05 -26.40 -5.15
N ASP A 301 -0.87 -25.47 -4.69
CA ASP A 301 -2.33 -25.48 -4.63
C ASP A 301 -3.02 -24.71 -5.76
N ARG A 302 -2.26 -24.14 -6.70
CA ARG A 302 -2.75 -23.30 -7.79
C ARG A 302 -2.24 -23.78 -9.15
N ILE A 303 -3.07 -23.67 -10.15
CA ILE A 303 -2.70 -23.80 -11.57
C ILE A 303 -2.98 -22.47 -12.24
N THR A 304 -1.96 -21.91 -12.91
CA THR A 304 -2.05 -20.72 -13.75
C THR A 304 -1.90 -21.16 -15.20
N LEU A 305 -2.88 -20.87 -16.06
CA LEU A 305 -2.78 -21.03 -17.49
C LEU A 305 -2.50 -19.68 -18.15
N GLU A 306 -1.56 -19.66 -19.07
CA GLU A 306 -1.39 -18.57 -20.02
C GLU A 306 -2.09 -18.92 -21.31
N LEU A 307 -2.99 -18.05 -21.77
CA LEU A 307 -3.86 -18.31 -22.91
C LEU A 307 -3.73 -17.19 -23.95
N HIS A 308 -3.61 -17.60 -25.21
CA HIS A 308 -3.67 -16.66 -26.32
C HIS A 308 -5.11 -16.52 -26.82
N VAL A 309 -5.60 -15.28 -26.82
CA VAL A 309 -6.89 -14.90 -27.41
C VAL A 309 -6.63 -14.29 -28.78
N GLN A 310 -7.37 -14.72 -29.79
CA GLN A 310 -7.19 -14.22 -31.16
C GLN A 310 -7.44 -12.70 -31.22
N GLY A 311 -6.54 -11.99 -31.89
CA GLY A 311 -6.61 -10.53 -32.02
C GLY A 311 -6.11 -9.75 -30.80
N GLN A 312 -5.62 -10.45 -29.75
CA GLN A 312 -5.03 -9.79 -28.58
C GLN A 312 -3.51 -9.95 -28.58
N ALA A 313 -2.80 -8.84 -28.25
CA ALA A 313 -1.34 -8.82 -28.21
C ALA A 313 -0.77 -9.45 -26.93
N ARG A 314 -1.51 -9.42 -25.83
CA ARG A 314 -1.09 -9.97 -24.55
C ARG A 314 -1.81 -11.28 -24.25
N PRO A 315 -1.12 -12.26 -23.62
CA PRO A 315 -1.79 -13.45 -23.12
C PRO A 315 -2.77 -13.09 -21.99
N VAL A 316 -3.77 -13.92 -21.81
CA VAL A 316 -4.73 -13.87 -20.70
C VAL A 316 -4.35 -14.95 -19.71
N GLU A 317 -4.27 -14.62 -18.43
CA GLU A 317 -4.03 -15.57 -17.34
C GLU A 317 -5.35 -16.08 -16.76
N LEU A 318 -5.43 -17.37 -16.49
CA LEU A 318 -6.52 -18.02 -15.77
C LEU A 318 -5.95 -18.75 -14.55
N ASP A 319 -6.40 -18.36 -13.37
CA ASP A 319 -5.99 -18.98 -12.11
C ASP A 319 -7.12 -19.82 -11.51
N PHE A 320 -6.83 -21.08 -11.15
CA PHE A 320 -7.75 -21.93 -10.41
C PHE A 320 -7.02 -22.85 -9.42
N ALA A 321 -7.79 -23.36 -8.44
CA ALA A 321 -7.25 -24.25 -7.43
C ALA A 321 -6.81 -25.59 -8.02
N ALA A 322 -5.62 -26.04 -7.67
CA ALA A 322 -5.11 -27.35 -8.04
C ALA A 322 -5.72 -28.43 -7.12
N THR A 323 -6.81 -29.06 -7.55
CA THR A 323 -7.40 -30.18 -6.84
C THR A 323 -6.66 -31.51 -7.14
N PRO A 324 -6.63 -32.49 -6.20
CA PRO A 324 -6.07 -33.80 -6.46
C PRO A 324 -6.76 -34.46 -7.70
N GLY A 325 -5.94 -34.99 -8.62
CA GLY A 325 -6.42 -35.62 -9.84
C GLY A 325 -6.68 -34.67 -11.01
N LEU A 326 -6.63 -33.35 -10.82
CA LEU A 326 -6.73 -32.39 -11.91
C LEU A 326 -5.45 -32.39 -12.74
N THR A 327 -5.57 -32.74 -14.03
CA THR A 327 -4.46 -32.68 -14.97
C THR A 327 -4.34 -31.25 -15.52
N THR A 328 -3.12 -30.78 -15.61
CA THR A 328 -2.83 -29.48 -16.21
C THR A 328 -3.05 -29.57 -17.73
N PRO A 329 -3.90 -28.71 -18.36
CA PRO A 329 -4.09 -28.71 -19.80
C PRO A 329 -2.77 -28.52 -20.55
N ALA A 330 -2.58 -29.31 -21.62
CA ALA A 330 -1.38 -29.22 -22.45
C ALA A 330 -1.42 -27.96 -23.35
N PRO A 331 -0.27 -27.40 -23.72
CA PRO A 331 -0.20 -26.34 -24.73
C PRO A 331 -0.88 -26.75 -26.03
N GLY A 332 -1.59 -25.82 -26.68
CA GLY A 332 -2.34 -26.02 -27.91
C GLY A 332 -3.82 -26.39 -27.69
N ILE A 333 -4.24 -26.75 -26.48
CA ILE A 333 -5.67 -27.03 -26.20
C ILE A 333 -6.48 -25.73 -26.32
N GLU A 334 -7.62 -25.79 -26.96
CA GLU A 334 -8.58 -24.70 -27.04
C GLU A 334 -9.53 -24.72 -25.85
N LEU A 335 -9.70 -23.56 -25.22
CA LEU A 335 -10.64 -23.35 -24.14
C LEU A 335 -11.53 -22.15 -24.45
N ARG A 336 -12.68 -22.10 -23.80
CA ARG A 336 -13.52 -20.91 -23.77
C ARG A 336 -13.32 -20.20 -22.44
N LEU A 337 -13.19 -18.87 -22.47
CA LEU A 337 -13.00 -18.05 -21.30
C LEU A 337 -14.23 -17.19 -21.04
N VAL A 338 -14.68 -17.16 -19.80
CA VAL A 338 -15.79 -16.32 -19.36
C VAL A 338 -15.31 -15.43 -18.22
N PRO A 339 -15.13 -14.13 -18.43
CA PRO A 339 -14.94 -13.17 -17.34
C PRO A 339 -16.23 -13.14 -16.49
N LEU A 340 -16.13 -13.53 -15.23
CA LEU A 340 -17.23 -13.54 -14.26
C LEU A 340 -17.41 -12.17 -13.62
N ARG A 341 -16.26 -11.50 -13.34
CA ARG A 341 -16.20 -10.11 -12.89
C ARG A 341 -15.21 -9.37 -13.78
N TYR A 342 -15.60 -8.19 -14.22
CA TYR A 342 -14.79 -7.36 -15.10
C TYR A 342 -15.15 -5.88 -14.96
N ARG A 343 -14.26 -5.03 -15.43
CA ARG A 343 -14.49 -3.59 -15.61
C ARG A 343 -14.10 -3.21 -17.03
N VAL A 344 -14.82 -2.25 -17.59
CA VAL A 344 -14.50 -1.69 -18.91
C VAL A 344 -14.13 -0.23 -18.73
N TYR A 345 -12.98 0.16 -19.31
CA TYR A 345 -12.52 1.55 -19.30
C TYR A 345 -12.27 2.01 -20.73
N SER A 346 -12.52 3.30 -21.03
CA SER A 346 -12.16 3.89 -22.32
C SER A 346 -10.64 3.92 -22.49
N SER A 347 -10.14 3.73 -23.72
CA SER A 347 -8.69 3.73 -24.01
C SER A 347 -8.06 5.14 -24.00
N GLY A 348 -8.82 6.20 -23.81
CA GLY A 348 -8.38 7.60 -23.81
C GLY A 348 -8.45 8.30 -22.45
N GLY A 349 -8.57 7.53 -21.34
CA GLY A 349 -8.61 8.05 -19.97
C GLY A 349 -7.32 7.77 -19.20
#